data_eefbf7b128a136018f9da15289456ae5
#
_entry.id   eefbf7b128a136018f9da15289456ae5
#
_cell.length_a   1.000
_cell.length_b   1.000
_cell.length_c   1.000
_cell.angle_alpha   90.00
_cell.angle_beta   90.00
_cell.angle_gamma   90.00
#
_symmetry.space_group_name_H-M   'P 1'
#
loop_
_entity.id
_entity.type
_entity.pdbx_description
1 polymer ?
#
loop_
_entity_poly.entity_id
_entity_poly.type
_entity_poly.pdbx_seq_one_letter_code
_entity_poly.pdbx_strand_id
1 'polypeptide(L)'
;MKQIIITTILVILGMTSMSQVKNKYTEFKLPAISDEILTPDSILNKFMLYWIGKPYKLGGNSERGIDCSQFNKRLYKDVYNKVLGEVAYKQWEQTQRLKKDSLMVGDLVFFRSKASPSGWHTGTYIGNSYFIHAANKYEGVKISSLDEPRYKEMIRGYGRLIDIPKTIIEIYNNKKI
;
A
#
# COMPACT_ATOMS: atom_id res chain seq x y z
N MET A 1 10.02 -67.42 13.77
CA MET A 1 9.46 -66.17 14.20
C MET A 1 10.38 -65.06 13.64
N LYS A 2 9.97 -64.39 12.55
CA LYS A 2 10.75 -63.30 11.96
C LYS A 2 10.24 -62.00 12.55
N GLN A 3 11.08 -61.29 13.32
CA GLN A 3 10.79 -59.94 13.77
C GLN A 3 10.88 -58.98 12.60
N ILE A 4 9.79 -58.30 12.31
CA ILE A 4 9.74 -57.21 11.34
C ILE A 4 10.16 -55.96 12.08
N ILE A 5 11.38 -55.47 11.80
CA ILE A 5 11.84 -54.17 12.29
C ILE A 5 11.19 -53.11 11.41
N ILE A 6 10.20 -52.42 11.92
CA ILE A 6 9.60 -51.25 11.29
C ILE A 6 10.56 -50.06 11.55
N THR A 7 11.41 -49.80 10.59
CA THR A 7 12.23 -48.58 10.58
C THR A 7 11.29 -47.39 10.28
N THR A 8 10.93 -46.65 11.30
CA THR A 8 10.24 -45.39 11.16
C THR A 8 11.22 -44.38 10.55
N ILE A 9 11.15 -44.18 9.24
CA ILE A 9 11.85 -43.11 8.59
C ILE A 9 11.15 -41.82 9.01
N LEU A 10 11.75 -41.15 9.96
CA LEU A 10 11.39 -39.78 10.35
C LEU A 10 11.76 -38.87 9.17
N VAL A 11 10.79 -38.59 8.30
CA VAL A 11 10.93 -37.56 7.30
C VAL A 11 10.94 -36.24 8.04
N ILE A 12 12.13 -35.80 8.43
CA ILE A 12 12.38 -34.40 8.79
C ILE A 12 12.37 -33.64 7.47
N LEU A 13 11.17 -33.40 6.95
CA LEU A 13 10.97 -32.33 5.98
C LEU A 13 11.46 -31.04 6.67
N GLY A 14 12.57 -30.56 6.15
CA GLY A 14 13.16 -29.32 6.59
C GLY A 14 12.12 -28.22 6.56
N MET A 15 11.56 -27.93 7.72
CA MET A 15 11.00 -26.63 8.01
C MET A 15 12.19 -25.67 7.98
N THR A 16 12.65 -25.35 6.77
CA THR A 16 13.50 -24.17 6.61
C THR A 16 12.69 -23.03 7.17
N SER A 17 13.09 -22.63 8.35
CA SER A 17 12.49 -21.58 9.13
C SER A 17 12.31 -20.35 8.24
N MET A 18 11.08 -19.92 8.02
CA MET A 18 10.73 -18.60 7.52
C MET A 18 11.19 -17.47 8.45
N SER A 19 12.14 -17.75 9.36
CA SER A 19 12.63 -16.82 10.37
C SER A 19 13.79 -15.94 9.92
N GLN A 20 14.17 -15.94 8.64
CA GLN A 20 15.36 -15.21 8.19
C GLN A 20 15.09 -14.06 7.21
N VAL A 21 13.85 -13.74 6.88
CA VAL A 21 13.57 -12.42 6.36
C VAL A 21 13.37 -11.51 7.57
N LYS A 22 14.44 -10.90 8.06
CA LYS A 22 14.33 -9.74 8.96
C LYS A 22 13.55 -8.67 8.19
N ASN A 23 12.23 -8.71 8.34
CA ASN A 23 11.37 -7.71 7.75
C ASN A 23 11.77 -6.39 8.43
N LYS A 24 12.28 -5.41 7.64
CA LYS A 24 12.72 -4.08 8.13
C LYS A 24 11.66 -3.37 8.99
N TYR A 25 10.45 -3.92 9.06
CA TYR A 25 9.31 -3.40 9.82
C TYR A 25 9.14 -4.07 11.21
N THR A 26 10.01 -5.04 11.61
CA THR A 26 9.83 -5.81 12.86
C THR A 26 10.42 -5.16 14.12
N GLU A 27 11.23 -4.10 14.00
CA GLU A 27 11.94 -3.49 15.15
C GLU A 27 11.37 -2.13 15.59
N PHE A 28 10.15 -1.75 15.17
CA PHE A 28 9.59 -0.45 15.50
C PHE A 28 8.76 -0.49 16.79
N LYS A 29 9.11 0.41 17.76
CA LYS A 29 8.26 0.74 18.90
C LYS A 29 7.06 1.52 18.33
N LEU A 30 5.91 0.85 18.28
CA LEU A 30 4.69 1.34 17.66
C LEU A 30 4.19 2.61 18.35
N PRO A 31 3.88 3.70 17.63
CA PRO A 31 2.99 4.71 18.18
C PRO A 31 1.66 4.03 18.52
N ALA A 32 0.99 4.47 19.57
CA ALA A 32 -0.32 3.94 19.96
C ALA A 32 -1.33 4.27 18.82
N ILE A 33 -1.51 3.32 17.92
CA ILE A 33 -2.61 3.34 16.95
C ILE A 33 -3.72 2.51 17.58
N SER A 34 -4.93 3.06 17.65
CA SER A 34 -6.09 2.32 18.16
C SER A 34 -6.36 1.10 17.26
N ASP A 35 -6.79 -0.01 17.87
CA ASP A 35 -7.12 -1.24 17.14
C ASP A 35 -8.18 -1.02 16.03
N GLU A 36 -9.00 0.02 16.18
CA GLU A 36 -9.99 0.45 15.19
C GLU A 36 -9.39 0.84 13.83
N ILE A 37 -8.14 1.31 13.82
CA ILE A 37 -7.44 1.76 12.60
C ILE A 37 -6.65 0.62 11.96
N LEU A 38 -6.33 -0.43 12.71
CA LEU A 38 -5.60 -1.56 12.17
C LEU A 38 -6.46 -2.36 11.20
N THR A 39 -5.88 -2.70 10.06
CA THR A 39 -6.53 -3.53 9.05
C THR A 39 -6.36 -5.01 9.37
N PRO A 40 -7.18 -5.92 8.81
CA PRO A 40 -6.91 -7.36 8.86
C PRO A 40 -5.57 -7.76 8.21
N ASP A 41 -5.03 -6.91 7.33
CA ASP A 41 -3.77 -7.13 6.65
C ASP A 41 -2.57 -6.77 7.55
N SER A 42 -1.92 -7.79 8.08
CA SER A 42 -0.77 -7.62 8.98
C SER A 42 0.46 -7.02 8.29
N ILE A 43 0.62 -7.20 6.97
CA ILE A 43 1.74 -6.63 6.19
C ILE A 43 1.50 -5.13 6.00
N LEU A 44 0.27 -4.75 5.65
CA LEU A 44 -0.11 -3.34 5.53
C LEU A 44 0.06 -2.60 6.85
N ASN A 45 -0.36 -3.20 7.98
CA ASN A 45 -0.19 -2.60 9.31
C ASN A 45 1.28 -2.34 9.62
N LYS A 46 2.16 -3.31 9.41
CA LYS A 46 3.61 -3.15 9.60
C LYS A 46 4.18 -2.05 8.71
N PHE A 47 3.75 -1.98 7.45
CA PHE A 47 4.14 -0.94 6.52
C PHE A 47 3.70 0.45 7.01
N MET A 48 2.44 0.60 7.40
CA MET A 48 1.89 1.87 7.92
C MET A 48 2.67 2.35 9.14
N LEU A 49 2.85 1.48 10.13
CA LEU A 49 3.55 1.79 11.37
C LEU A 49 5.00 2.23 11.12
N TYR A 50 5.68 1.63 10.16
CA TYR A 50 7.03 2.02 9.77
C TYR A 50 7.09 3.41 9.12
N TRP A 51 6.08 3.76 8.32
CA TRP A 51 6.08 5.00 7.53
C TRP A 51 5.46 6.19 8.24
N ILE A 52 4.54 6.01 9.18
CA ILE A 52 3.92 7.11 9.95
C ILE A 52 5.01 7.99 10.59
N GLY A 53 4.85 9.31 10.43
CA GLY A 53 5.81 10.32 10.94
C GLY A 53 7.03 10.55 10.03
N LYS A 54 7.25 9.76 8.98
CA LYS A 54 8.33 10.07 8.01
C LYS A 54 8.03 11.38 7.29
N PRO A 55 9.08 12.20 7.01
CA PRO A 55 8.87 13.55 6.46
C PRO A 55 8.33 13.52 5.02
N TYR A 56 7.52 14.52 4.70
CA TYR A 56 7.13 14.78 3.31
C TYR A 56 8.23 15.54 2.56
N LYS A 57 8.45 15.16 1.31
CA LYS A 57 9.28 15.92 0.36
C LYS A 57 8.70 15.77 -1.04
N LEU A 58 8.36 16.88 -1.69
CA LEU A 58 7.89 16.86 -3.09
C LEU A 58 8.93 16.21 -4.01
N GLY A 59 8.52 15.21 -4.80
CA GLY A 59 9.41 14.40 -5.63
C GLY A 59 10.32 13.45 -4.85
N GLY A 60 10.20 13.38 -3.52
CA GLY A 60 10.96 12.46 -2.68
C GLY A 60 10.42 11.03 -2.76
N ASN A 61 11.32 10.04 -2.62
CA ASN A 61 10.98 8.61 -2.71
C ASN A 61 11.70 7.76 -1.65
N SER A 62 12.12 8.37 -0.55
CA SER A 62 12.89 7.71 0.52
C SER A 62 12.34 8.05 1.91
N GLU A 63 12.88 7.38 2.94
CA GLU A 63 12.54 7.65 4.35
C GLU A 63 12.94 9.04 4.83
N ARG A 64 13.89 9.69 4.16
CA ARG A 64 14.31 11.08 4.42
C ARG A 64 13.36 12.11 3.79
N GLY A 65 12.37 11.65 3.05
CA GLY A 65 11.33 12.47 2.45
C GLY A 65 10.65 11.74 1.30
N ILE A 66 9.32 11.69 1.36
CA ILE A 66 8.50 11.01 0.36
C ILE A 66 7.28 11.87 0.03
N ASP A 67 6.86 11.91 -1.25
CA ASP A 67 5.59 12.54 -1.62
C ASP A 67 4.43 11.53 -1.67
N CYS A 68 3.22 12.03 -1.88
CA CYS A 68 2.00 11.22 -1.83
C CYS A 68 1.97 10.10 -2.87
N SER A 69 2.43 10.36 -4.09
CA SER A 69 2.44 9.38 -5.17
C SER A 69 3.53 8.33 -4.98
N GLN A 70 4.72 8.74 -4.55
CA GLN A 70 5.81 7.82 -4.27
C GLN A 70 5.53 6.96 -3.02
N PHE A 71 4.81 7.53 -2.04
CA PHE A 71 4.34 6.76 -0.89
C PHE A 71 3.39 5.62 -1.31
N ASN A 72 2.35 5.92 -2.09
CA ASN A 72 1.45 4.88 -2.61
C ASN A 72 2.18 3.87 -3.49
N LYS A 73 3.10 4.33 -4.36
CA LYS A 73 3.91 3.44 -5.18
C LYS A 73 4.74 2.47 -4.34
N ARG A 74 5.33 2.96 -3.25
CA ARG A 74 6.08 2.14 -2.30
C ARG A 74 5.17 1.16 -1.56
N LEU A 75 4.01 1.61 -1.09
CA LEU A 75 3.03 0.77 -0.42
C LEU A 75 2.59 -0.37 -1.34
N TYR A 76 2.19 -0.05 -2.56
CA TYR A 76 1.71 -1.07 -3.50
C TYR A 76 2.80 -2.07 -3.88
N LYS A 77 4.04 -1.62 -4.02
CA LYS A 77 5.17 -2.51 -4.27
C LYS A 77 5.45 -3.44 -3.09
N ASP A 78 5.56 -2.88 -1.88
CA ASP A 78 6.05 -3.61 -0.70
C ASP A 78 4.95 -4.49 -0.06
N VAL A 79 3.67 -4.08 -0.16
CA VAL A 79 2.53 -4.79 0.44
C VAL A 79 1.84 -5.72 -0.56
N TYR A 80 1.55 -5.23 -1.76
CA TYR A 80 0.74 -5.95 -2.74
C TYR A 80 1.53 -6.52 -3.93
N ASN A 81 2.84 -6.28 -4.00
CA ASN A 81 3.70 -6.63 -5.13
C ASN A 81 3.15 -6.12 -6.48
N LYS A 82 2.62 -4.89 -6.48
CA LYS A 82 2.02 -4.22 -7.64
C LYS A 82 2.81 -2.97 -8.00
N VAL A 83 2.72 -2.55 -9.26
CA VAL A 83 3.40 -1.37 -9.78
C VAL A 83 2.39 -0.26 -10.04
N LEU A 84 2.60 0.90 -9.39
CA LEU A 84 1.84 2.12 -9.64
C LEU A 84 2.65 3.13 -10.45
N GLY A 85 1.93 4.01 -11.16
CA GLY A 85 2.50 5.14 -11.87
C GLY A 85 3.27 6.11 -10.95
N GLU A 86 4.19 6.84 -11.53
CA GLU A 86 5.12 7.72 -10.81
C GLU A 86 4.43 8.91 -10.13
N VAL A 87 3.31 9.37 -10.65
CA VAL A 87 2.58 10.54 -10.18
C VAL A 87 1.10 10.24 -9.99
N ALA A 88 0.43 11.00 -9.12
CA ALA A 88 -0.94 10.71 -8.69
C ALA A 88 -1.94 10.58 -9.87
N TYR A 89 -1.84 11.43 -10.91
CA TYR A 89 -2.75 11.32 -12.05
C TYR A 89 -2.50 10.04 -12.87
N LYS A 90 -1.26 9.57 -12.98
CA LYS A 90 -0.94 8.28 -13.62
C LYS A 90 -1.48 7.10 -12.81
N GLN A 91 -1.44 7.20 -11.49
CA GLN A 91 -2.09 6.21 -10.62
C GLN A 91 -3.61 6.21 -10.81
N TRP A 92 -4.21 7.41 -10.96
CA TRP A 92 -5.63 7.52 -11.30
C TRP A 92 -5.97 6.84 -12.63
N GLU A 93 -5.18 7.01 -13.68
CA GLU A 93 -5.38 6.36 -14.99
C GLU A 93 -5.34 4.82 -14.91
N GLN A 94 -4.58 4.26 -13.99
CA GLN A 94 -4.46 2.81 -13.78
C GLN A 94 -5.62 2.20 -12.98
N THR A 95 -6.60 2.99 -12.53
CA THR A 95 -7.66 2.50 -11.64
C THR A 95 -9.02 2.43 -12.32
N GLN A 96 -9.78 1.39 -11.97
CA GLN A 96 -11.22 1.39 -12.14
C GLN A 96 -11.85 2.37 -11.14
N ARG A 97 -12.77 3.21 -11.61
CA ARG A 97 -13.47 4.19 -10.77
C ARG A 97 -14.46 3.51 -9.84
N LEU A 98 -14.50 3.97 -8.60
CA LEU A 98 -15.36 3.42 -7.56
C LEU A 98 -16.31 4.50 -7.00
N LYS A 99 -17.44 4.06 -6.46
CA LYS A 99 -18.26 4.84 -5.53
C LYS A 99 -17.67 4.71 -4.11
N LYS A 100 -17.95 5.70 -3.24
CA LYS A 100 -17.48 5.67 -1.84
C LYS A 100 -17.85 4.37 -1.13
N ASP A 101 -19.09 3.92 -1.31
CA ASP A 101 -19.64 2.74 -0.63
C ASP A 101 -19.03 1.40 -1.10
N SER A 102 -18.26 1.43 -2.20
CA SER A 102 -17.56 0.26 -2.74
C SER A 102 -16.08 0.21 -2.36
N LEU A 103 -15.62 1.11 -1.48
CA LEU A 103 -14.23 1.17 -1.04
C LEU A 103 -13.86 -0.07 -0.21
N MET A 104 -12.71 -0.63 -0.53
CA MET A 104 -12.07 -1.70 0.21
C MET A 104 -10.65 -1.27 0.62
N VAL A 105 -10.13 -1.86 1.69
CA VAL A 105 -8.73 -1.66 2.11
C VAL A 105 -7.79 -1.91 0.92
N GLY A 106 -6.87 -0.97 0.70
CA GLY A 106 -5.95 -0.98 -0.44
C GLY A 106 -6.42 -0.12 -1.64
N ASP A 107 -7.67 0.34 -1.70
CA ASP A 107 -8.11 1.24 -2.78
C ASP A 107 -7.44 2.61 -2.67
N LEU A 108 -7.27 3.27 -3.80
CA LEU A 108 -6.69 4.62 -3.87
C LEU A 108 -7.77 5.69 -3.73
N VAL A 109 -7.44 6.72 -2.97
CA VAL A 109 -8.26 7.93 -2.81
C VAL A 109 -7.53 9.10 -3.45
N PHE A 110 -8.24 9.87 -4.26
CA PHE A 110 -7.68 10.97 -5.01
C PHE A 110 -8.36 12.29 -4.66
N PHE A 111 -7.55 13.33 -4.54
CA PHE A 111 -7.99 14.66 -4.12
C PHE A 111 -7.49 15.74 -5.07
N ARG A 112 -8.19 16.86 -5.11
CA ARG A 112 -7.66 18.12 -5.64
C ARG A 112 -6.64 18.68 -4.65
N SER A 113 -5.54 19.23 -5.13
CA SER A 113 -4.53 19.84 -4.27
C SER A 113 -3.99 21.11 -4.87
N LYS A 114 -4.24 22.25 -4.21
CA LYS A 114 -3.64 23.52 -4.61
C LYS A 114 -2.14 23.60 -4.28
N ALA A 115 -1.67 22.79 -3.34
CA ALA A 115 -0.27 22.75 -2.91
C ALA A 115 0.61 21.87 -3.82
N SER A 116 0.00 21.02 -4.64
CA SER A 116 0.72 20.16 -5.59
C SER A 116 0.80 20.84 -6.95
N PRO A 117 1.98 20.93 -7.60
CA PRO A 117 2.12 21.48 -8.95
C PRO A 117 1.24 20.76 -9.99
N SER A 118 0.97 19.48 -9.79
CA SER A 118 0.09 18.69 -10.66
C SER A 118 -1.41 18.92 -10.40
N GLY A 119 -1.77 19.61 -9.33
CA GLY A 119 -3.16 19.75 -8.88
C GLY A 119 -3.77 18.47 -8.28
N TRP A 120 -2.95 17.42 -8.06
CA TRP A 120 -3.38 16.12 -7.54
C TRP A 120 -2.73 15.79 -6.21
N HIS A 121 -3.50 15.06 -5.39
CA HIS A 121 -3.00 14.39 -4.19
C HIS A 121 -3.66 13.00 -4.11
N THR A 122 -3.01 12.06 -3.42
CA THR A 122 -3.48 10.68 -3.33
C THR A 122 -3.09 10.04 -2.01
N GLY A 123 -3.87 9.05 -1.59
CA GLY A 123 -3.62 8.19 -0.44
C GLY A 123 -4.21 6.81 -0.67
N THR A 124 -3.94 5.89 0.24
CA THR A 124 -4.49 4.53 0.24
C THR A 124 -5.53 4.39 1.34
N TYR A 125 -6.73 3.93 0.98
CA TYR A 125 -7.82 3.67 1.91
C TYR A 125 -7.48 2.46 2.80
N ILE A 126 -7.73 2.58 4.09
CA ILE A 126 -7.39 1.56 5.10
C ILE A 126 -8.60 1.06 5.90
N GLY A 127 -9.80 1.42 5.48
CA GLY A 127 -11.05 1.03 6.17
C GLY A 127 -11.61 2.18 7.03
N ASN A 128 -12.85 2.02 7.50
CA ASN A 128 -13.54 2.90 8.48
C ASN A 128 -13.45 4.40 8.16
N SER A 129 -13.58 4.79 6.89
CA SER A 129 -13.36 6.16 6.38
C SER A 129 -11.94 6.69 6.56
N TYR A 130 -10.95 5.89 6.94
CA TYR A 130 -9.56 6.31 7.08
C TYR A 130 -8.72 6.01 5.82
N PHE A 131 -7.70 6.82 5.61
CA PHE A 131 -6.69 6.62 4.58
C PHE A 131 -5.31 7.05 5.07
N ILE A 132 -4.27 6.41 4.57
CA ILE A 132 -2.88 6.77 4.85
C ILE A 132 -2.27 7.48 3.64
N HIS A 133 -1.49 8.52 3.89
CA HIS A 133 -0.85 9.32 2.84
C HIS A 133 0.37 10.09 3.35
N ALA A 134 1.27 10.48 2.46
CA ALA A 134 2.24 11.53 2.73
C ALA A 134 1.55 12.89 2.52
N ALA A 135 1.14 13.55 3.61
CA ALA A 135 0.19 14.66 3.60
C ALA A 135 0.80 15.97 3.04
N ASN A 136 1.76 16.52 3.73
CA ASN A 136 2.46 17.76 3.38
C ASN A 136 3.74 17.92 4.22
N LYS A 137 4.51 18.99 3.95
CA LYS A 137 5.82 19.24 4.60
C LYS A 137 5.77 19.43 6.14
N TYR A 138 4.60 19.71 6.70
CA TYR A 138 4.43 19.92 8.14
C TYR A 138 3.98 18.63 8.87
N GLU A 139 3.20 17.80 8.18
CA GLU A 139 2.57 16.64 8.80
C GLU A 139 3.24 15.31 8.45
N GLY A 140 4.00 15.25 7.33
CA GLY A 140 4.64 14.02 6.89
C GLY A 140 3.64 12.93 6.48
N VAL A 141 4.03 11.68 6.70
CA VAL A 141 3.15 10.52 6.49
C VAL A 141 2.24 10.35 7.71
N LYS A 142 0.94 10.30 7.46
CA LYS A 142 -0.09 10.18 8.50
C LYS A 142 -1.34 9.45 8.03
N ILE A 143 -2.17 9.09 8.98
CA ILE A 143 -3.55 8.66 8.74
C ILE A 143 -4.48 9.87 8.90
N SER A 144 -5.46 9.97 8.01
CA SER A 144 -6.50 10.99 8.03
C SER A 144 -7.86 10.37 7.75
N SER A 145 -8.94 11.08 8.14
CA SER A 145 -10.30 10.62 7.85
C SER A 145 -10.86 11.28 6.58
N LEU A 146 -11.54 10.49 5.75
CA LEU A 146 -12.34 10.98 4.63
C LEU A 146 -13.52 11.85 5.08
N ASP A 147 -13.86 11.78 6.36
CA ASP A 147 -14.97 12.56 6.95
C ASP A 147 -14.53 13.91 7.48
N GLU A 148 -13.23 14.21 7.53
CA GLU A 148 -12.72 15.55 7.79
C GLU A 148 -13.20 16.52 6.69
N PRO A 149 -13.75 17.72 7.05
CA PRO A 149 -14.31 18.69 6.09
C PRO A 149 -13.34 19.00 4.94
N ARG A 150 -12.06 19.23 5.26
CA ARG A 150 -11.03 19.56 4.26
C ARG A 150 -10.87 18.47 3.18
N TYR A 151 -10.97 17.21 3.55
CA TYR A 151 -10.82 16.11 2.57
C TYR A 151 -12.10 15.88 1.79
N LYS A 152 -13.29 15.99 2.43
CA LYS A 152 -14.59 15.93 1.74
C LYS A 152 -14.67 16.91 0.58
N GLU A 153 -14.26 18.16 0.79
CA GLU A 153 -14.26 19.20 -0.25
C GLU A 153 -13.26 18.96 -1.36
N MET A 154 -12.14 18.29 -1.06
CA MET A 154 -11.07 18.08 -2.02
C MET A 154 -11.22 16.78 -2.80
N ILE A 155 -12.12 15.86 -2.45
CA ILE A 155 -12.26 14.57 -3.14
C ILE A 155 -12.44 14.77 -4.63
N ARG A 156 -11.63 14.04 -5.41
CA ARG A 156 -11.76 13.84 -6.86
C ARG A 156 -12.47 12.53 -7.19
N GLY A 157 -12.20 11.49 -6.41
CA GLY A 157 -12.77 10.18 -6.59
C GLY A 157 -11.94 9.08 -5.96
N TYR A 158 -12.36 7.87 -6.22
CA TYR A 158 -11.80 6.63 -5.69
C TYR A 158 -11.49 5.66 -6.83
N GLY A 159 -10.49 4.83 -6.64
CA GLY A 159 -10.13 3.87 -7.67
C GLY A 159 -9.44 2.63 -7.13
N ARG A 160 -9.78 1.48 -7.73
CA ARG A 160 -9.10 0.21 -7.52
C ARG A 160 -8.16 -0.06 -8.67
N LEU A 161 -6.92 -0.47 -8.38
CA LEU A 161 -5.95 -0.80 -9.41
C LEU A 161 -6.50 -1.91 -10.32
N ILE A 162 -6.49 -1.66 -11.62
CA ILE A 162 -6.87 -2.66 -12.61
C ILE A 162 -5.69 -3.63 -12.76
N ASP A 163 -5.91 -4.85 -12.34
CA ASP A 163 -4.94 -5.94 -12.53
C ASP A 163 -5.09 -6.48 -13.96
N ILE A 164 -4.34 -5.90 -14.88
CA ILE A 164 -4.31 -6.40 -16.27
C ILE A 164 -3.43 -7.65 -16.26
N PRO A 165 -3.97 -8.84 -16.59
CA PRO A 165 -3.17 -10.05 -16.70
C PRO A 165 -2.01 -9.84 -17.66
N LYS A 166 -0.81 -10.32 -17.30
CA LYS A 166 0.41 -10.21 -18.13
C LYS A 166 0.18 -10.66 -19.57
N THR A 167 -0.64 -11.70 -19.77
CA THR A 167 -1.04 -12.23 -21.08
C THR A 167 -1.67 -11.17 -22.00
N ILE A 168 -2.46 -10.24 -21.46
CA ILE A 168 -3.08 -9.17 -22.27
C ILE A 168 -2.05 -8.12 -22.67
N ILE A 169 -1.10 -7.80 -21.77
CA ILE A 169 0.00 -6.87 -22.06
C ILE A 169 0.89 -7.42 -23.18
N GLU A 170 1.19 -8.71 -23.13
CA GLU A 170 1.99 -9.40 -24.17
C GLU A 170 1.28 -9.42 -25.52
N ILE A 171 -0.04 -9.70 -25.56
CA ILE A 171 -0.85 -9.67 -26.78
C ILE A 171 -0.88 -8.26 -27.39
N TYR A 172 -0.96 -7.21 -26.55
CA TYR A 172 -1.00 -5.82 -27.02
C TYR A 172 0.36 -5.36 -27.58
N ASN A 173 1.46 -5.79 -26.94
CA ASN A 173 2.80 -5.47 -27.40
C ASN A 173 3.18 -6.21 -28.70
N ASN A 174 2.69 -7.44 -28.88
CA ASN A 174 2.92 -8.24 -30.07
C ASN A 174 2.08 -7.84 -31.30
N LYS A 175 1.03 -7.01 -31.11
CA LYS A 175 0.22 -6.43 -32.21
C LYS A 175 0.75 -5.11 -32.76
N LYS A 176 1.87 -4.59 -32.25
CA LYS A 176 2.51 -3.33 -32.66
C LYS A 176 3.74 -3.53 -33.55
N ILE A 177 3.86 -4.71 -34.18
CA ILE A 177 4.88 -4.99 -35.21
C ILE A 177 4.20 -5.01 -36.59
#